data_26b77f2a5157660979ce681ab9d5bafd
#
_entry.id   26b77f2a5157660979ce681ab9d5bafd
#
_cell.length_a   1.000
_cell.length_b   1.000
_cell.length_c   1.000
_cell.angle_alpha   90.00
_cell.angle_beta   90.00
_cell.angle_gamma   90.00
#
_symmetry.space_group_name_H-M   'P 1'
#
loop_
_entity.id
_entity.type
_entity.pdbx_description
1 polymer ?
#
loop_
_entity_poly.entity_id
_entity_poly.type
_entity_poly.pdbx_seq_one_letter_code
_entity_poly.pdbx_strand_id
1 'polypeptide(L)'
;MAVDFRDEAPAILKDYLIYKQTIKNMSKKTVDEYFIDLRTFFRFLKVMRGLVPDGTEFDEIKIDDVDLDLIKTVNLELAYDYMNFLYRDRNNKSASRARKCSSLKGFFKYITNNKHLLDTNPVEQLESPKNKKAL
;
A
#
# COMPACT_ATOMS: atom_id res chain seq x y z
N MET A 1 -15.26 3.19 -14.76
CA MET A 1 -14.65 4.52 -14.71
C MET A 1 -13.20 4.40 -14.28
N ALA A 2 -12.29 5.06 -14.98
CA ALA A 2 -10.88 5.00 -14.62
C ALA A 2 -10.64 5.74 -13.30
N VAL A 3 -9.81 5.17 -12.43
CA VAL A 3 -9.39 5.82 -11.20
C VAL A 3 -8.36 6.90 -11.54
N ASP A 4 -8.55 8.11 -11.03
CA ASP A 4 -7.56 9.17 -11.16
C ASP A 4 -6.85 9.33 -9.82
N PHE A 5 -5.67 8.73 -9.70
CA PHE A 5 -4.91 8.78 -8.46
C PHE A 5 -4.44 10.19 -8.08
N ARG A 6 -4.45 11.12 -9.04
CA ARG A 6 -4.00 12.50 -8.78
C ARG A 6 -4.86 13.21 -7.75
N ASP A 7 -6.17 12.86 -7.69
CA ASP A 7 -7.10 13.51 -6.79
C ASP A 7 -7.10 12.91 -5.38
N GLU A 8 -6.72 11.64 -5.25
CA GLU A 8 -6.82 10.93 -3.98
C GLU A 8 -5.47 10.61 -3.33
N ALA A 9 -4.41 10.49 -4.13
CA ALA A 9 -3.13 10.02 -3.61
C ALA A 9 -2.38 11.14 -2.87
N PRO A 10 -1.74 10.82 -1.74
CA PRO A 10 -0.80 11.75 -1.13
C PRO A 10 0.43 11.93 -2.03
N ALA A 11 1.15 13.04 -1.84
CA ALA A 11 2.28 13.39 -2.69
C ALA A 11 3.31 12.26 -2.79
N ILE A 12 3.61 11.62 -1.66
CA ILE A 12 4.62 10.55 -1.62
C ILE A 12 4.20 9.34 -2.47
N LEU A 13 2.90 9.05 -2.53
CA LEU A 13 2.38 7.97 -3.35
C LEU A 13 2.33 8.39 -4.82
N LYS A 14 1.97 9.63 -5.11
CA LYS A 14 1.99 10.15 -6.50
C LYS A 14 3.35 9.98 -7.14
N ASP A 15 4.42 10.32 -6.42
CA ASP A 15 5.78 10.19 -6.93
C ASP A 15 6.09 8.75 -7.35
N TYR A 16 5.69 7.78 -6.53
CA TYR A 16 5.89 6.37 -6.85
C TYR A 16 5.09 5.94 -8.09
N LEU A 17 3.82 6.37 -8.18
CA LEU A 17 2.97 5.99 -9.30
C LEU A 17 3.46 6.61 -10.60
N ILE A 18 3.92 7.86 -10.58
CA ILE A 18 4.50 8.51 -11.73
C ILE A 18 5.79 7.79 -12.16
N TYR A 19 6.63 7.39 -11.21
CA TYR A 19 7.83 6.61 -11.47
C TYR A 19 7.49 5.29 -12.17
N LYS A 20 6.47 4.58 -11.69
CA LYS A 20 6.03 3.32 -12.31
C LYS A 20 5.53 3.54 -13.73
N GLN A 21 4.85 4.64 -13.97
CA GLN A 21 4.29 4.95 -15.28
C GLN A 21 5.35 5.42 -16.27
N THR A 22 6.23 6.32 -15.85
CA THR A 22 7.15 7.01 -16.76
C THR A 22 8.52 6.35 -16.88
N ILE A 23 9.05 5.80 -15.79
CA ILE A 23 10.37 5.16 -15.79
C ILE A 23 10.26 3.66 -16.00
N LYS A 24 9.34 3.01 -15.30
CA LYS A 24 9.10 1.57 -15.46
C LYS A 24 8.18 1.25 -16.63
N ASN A 25 7.60 2.26 -17.24
CA ASN A 25 6.75 2.14 -18.44
C ASN A 25 5.59 1.16 -18.25
N MET A 26 5.02 1.15 -17.04
CA MET A 26 3.87 0.30 -16.74
C MET A 26 2.60 0.88 -17.35
N SER A 27 1.65 0.02 -17.72
CA SER A 27 0.38 0.46 -18.28
C SER A 27 -0.44 1.23 -17.25
N LYS A 28 -1.35 2.08 -17.74
CA LYS A 28 -2.26 2.82 -16.87
C LYS A 28 -3.05 1.87 -15.96
N LYS A 29 -3.53 0.76 -16.51
CA LYS A 29 -4.28 -0.24 -15.75
C LYS A 29 -3.46 -0.77 -14.57
N THR A 30 -2.20 -1.11 -14.82
CA THR A 30 -1.31 -1.64 -13.77
C THR A 30 -1.04 -0.59 -12.70
N VAL A 31 -0.80 0.66 -13.11
CA VAL A 31 -0.56 1.77 -12.17
C VAL A 31 -1.80 2.02 -11.32
N ASP A 32 -2.99 1.99 -11.92
CA ASP A 32 -4.25 2.13 -11.19
C ASP A 32 -4.43 1.01 -10.16
N GLU A 33 -4.04 -0.22 -10.48
CA GLU A 33 -4.08 -1.34 -9.54
C GLU A 33 -3.12 -1.13 -8.37
N TYR A 34 -1.91 -0.65 -8.63
CA TYR A 34 -0.97 -0.29 -7.56
C TYR A 34 -1.56 0.79 -6.65
N PHE A 35 -2.19 1.79 -7.23
CA PHE A 35 -2.84 2.82 -6.44
C PHE A 35 -3.91 2.24 -5.51
N ILE A 36 -4.78 1.40 -6.04
CA ILE A 36 -5.86 0.79 -5.27
C ILE A 36 -5.30 -0.06 -4.12
N ASP A 37 -4.26 -0.85 -4.40
CA ASP A 37 -3.62 -1.68 -3.39
C ASP A 37 -3.02 -0.84 -2.27
N LEU A 38 -2.29 0.22 -2.63
CA LEU A 38 -1.63 1.07 -1.64
C LEU A 38 -2.62 1.97 -0.90
N ARG A 39 -3.72 2.38 -1.54
CA ARG A 39 -4.80 3.08 -0.87
C ARG A 39 -5.37 2.22 0.26
N THR A 40 -5.57 0.95 0.02
CA THR A 40 -6.06 0.02 1.05
C THR A 40 -5.10 -0.02 2.23
N PHE A 41 -3.80 -0.11 1.97
CA PHE A 41 -2.80 -0.10 3.05
C PHE A 41 -2.80 1.21 3.83
N PHE A 42 -2.86 2.36 3.15
CA PHE A 42 -2.84 3.65 3.84
C PHE A 42 -4.10 3.88 4.67
N ARG A 43 -5.24 3.39 4.21
CA ARG A 43 -6.46 3.39 5.00
C ARG A 43 -6.30 2.57 6.28
N PHE A 44 -5.75 1.37 6.14
CA PHE A 44 -5.46 0.50 7.28
C PHE A 44 -4.50 1.18 8.26
N LEU A 45 -3.44 1.79 7.76
CA LEU A 45 -2.46 2.50 8.58
C LEU A 45 -3.12 3.60 9.39
N LYS A 46 -3.99 4.40 8.78
CA LYS A 46 -4.71 5.47 9.47
C LYS A 46 -5.61 4.92 10.57
N VAL A 47 -6.29 3.81 10.31
CA VAL A 47 -7.13 3.16 11.34
C VAL A 47 -6.25 2.71 12.51
N MET A 48 -5.14 2.05 12.23
CA MET A 48 -4.25 1.52 13.27
C MET A 48 -3.60 2.62 14.10
N ARG A 49 -3.47 3.82 13.57
CA ARG A 49 -2.88 4.96 14.28
C ARG A 49 -3.94 5.88 14.91
N GLY A 50 -5.21 5.47 14.86
CA GLY A 50 -6.29 6.23 15.50
C GLY A 50 -6.60 7.56 14.84
N LEU A 51 -6.38 7.66 13.53
CA LEU A 51 -6.54 8.90 12.76
C LEU A 51 -7.88 8.97 12.01
N VAL A 52 -8.76 8.00 12.23
CA VAL A 52 -10.04 7.92 11.52
C VAL A 52 -11.18 8.17 12.51
N PRO A 53 -12.09 9.13 12.24
CA PRO A 53 -13.23 9.35 13.11
C PRO A 53 -14.12 8.12 13.23
N ASP A 54 -14.70 7.92 14.42
CA ASP A 54 -15.65 6.82 14.67
C ASP A 54 -16.79 6.87 13.67
N GLY A 55 -17.19 5.71 13.18
CA GLY A 55 -18.30 5.60 12.24
C GLY A 55 -17.93 5.80 10.77
N THR A 56 -16.66 6.07 10.48
CA THR A 56 -16.22 6.21 9.08
C THR A 56 -16.13 4.82 8.44
N GLU A 57 -16.79 4.66 7.30
CA GLU A 57 -16.65 3.44 6.50
C GLU A 57 -15.23 3.32 5.97
N PHE A 58 -14.68 2.10 5.98
CA PHE A 58 -13.29 1.88 5.57
C PHE A 58 -13.02 2.43 4.15
N ASP A 59 -13.92 2.16 3.23
CA ASP A 59 -13.74 2.56 1.82
C ASP A 59 -13.94 4.05 1.58
N GLU A 60 -14.35 4.82 2.60
CA GLU A 60 -14.48 6.27 2.54
C GLU A 60 -13.35 7.01 3.21
N ILE A 61 -12.41 6.31 3.82
CA ILE A 61 -11.25 6.93 4.48
C ILE A 61 -10.39 7.62 3.42
N LYS A 62 -10.15 8.92 3.60
CA LYS A 62 -9.27 9.68 2.72
C LYS A 62 -7.81 9.47 3.09
N ILE A 63 -6.95 9.43 2.08
CA ILE A 63 -5.52 9.17 2.29
C ILE A 63 -4.63 10.32 1.79
N ASP A 64 -5.20 11.39 1.26
CA ASP A 64 -4.46 12.49 0.67
C ASP A 64 -3.55 13.20 1.66
N ASP A 65 -3.81 13.07 2.96
CA ASP A 65 -3.03 13.68 4.04
C ASP A 65 -1.96 12.74 4.62
N VAL A 66 -1.80 11.55 4.08
CA VAL A 66 -0.73 10.64 4.54
C VAL A 66 0.62 11.24 4.16
N ASP A 67 1.47 11.42 5.17
CA ASP A 67 2.78 12.03 4.99
C ASP A 67 3.92 11.08 5.40
N LEU A 68 5.15 11.54 5.23
CA LEU A 68 6.32 10.72 5.58
C LEU A 68 6.37 10.40 7.07
N ASP A 69 5.95 11.32 7.94
CA ASP A 69 5.96 11.07 9.38
C ASP A 69 5.05 9.90 9.75
N LEU A 70 3.87 9.81 9.13
CA LEU A 70 2.98 8.68 9.33
C LEU A 70 3.59 7.39 8.78
N ILE A 71 4.18 7.46 7.59
CA ILE A 71 4.81 6.31 6.95
C ILE A 71 5.97 5.79 7.79
N LYS A 72 6.72 6.66 8.45
CA LYS A 72 7.82 6.26 9.33
C LYS A 72 7.36 5.44 10.55
N THR A 73 6.06 5.45 10.87
CA THR A 73 5.53 4.63 11.96
C THR A 73 5.32 3.17 11.57
N VAL A 74 5.44 2.84 10.29
CA VAL A 74 5.25 1.48 9.80
C VAL A 74 6.42 0.61 10.26
N ASN A 75 6.10 -0.57 10.77
CA ASN A 75 7.07 -1.59 11.11
C ASN A 75 6.62 -2.95 10.55
N LEU A 76 7.47 -3.95 10.71
CA LEU A 76 7.16 -5.28 10.18
C LEU A 76 5.92 -5.89 10.84
N GLU A 77 5.74 -5.66 12.13
CA GLU A 77 4.56 -6.16 12.85
C GLU A 77 3.28 -5.60 12.26
N LEU A 78 3.22 -4.29 12.00
CA LEU A 78 2.04 -3.67 11.40
C LEU A 78 1.78 -4.24 10.01
N ALA A 79 2.83 -4.53 9.25
CA ALA A 79 2.69 -5.12 7.92
C ALA A 79 2.06 -6.52 7.99
N TYR A 80 2.45 -7.34 8.97
CA TYR A 80 1.80 -8.63 9.18
C TYR A 80 0.36 -8.47 9.67
N ASP A 81 0.09 -7.48 10.53
CA ASP A 81 -1.29 -7.17 10.92
C ASP A 81 -2.15 -6.81 9.71
N TYR A 82 -1.57 -6.07 8.76
CA TYR A 82 -2.25 -5.74 7.51
C TYR A 82 -2.58 -6.99 6.70
N MET A 83 -1.63 -7.93 6.57
CA MET A 83 -1.88 -9.17 5.86
C MET A 83 -2.99 -9.98 6.52
N ASN A 84 -3.02 -10.00 7.85
CA ASN A 84 -4.10 -10.65 8.60
C ASN A 84 -5.45 -9.95 8.36
N PHE A 85 -5.46 -8.62 8.34
CA PHE A 85 -6.65 -7.83 8.02
C PHE A 85 -7.22 -8.19 6.65
N LEU A 86 -6.36 -8.30 5.64
CA LEU A 86 -6.79 -8.69 4.29
C LEU A 86 -7.42 -10.08 4.28
N TYR A 87 -6.85 -11.00 5.03
CA TYR A 87 -7.33 -12.38 5.09
C TYR A 87 -8.67 -12.47 5.84
N ARG A 88 -8.77 -11.88 7.03
CA ARG A 88 -9.92 -12.03 7.92
C ARG A 88 -11.06 -11.08 7.61
N ASP A 89 -10.74 -9.81 7.45
CA ASP A 89 -11.77 -8.76 7.39
C ASP A 89 -12.15 -8.40 5.96
N ARG A 90 -11.23 -8.55 5.02
CA ARG A 90 -11.49 -8.26 3.61
C ARG A 90 -11.73 -9.52 2.78
N ASN A 91 -11.54 -10.69 3.37
CA ASN A 91 -11.75 -11.99 2.72
C ASN A 91 -10.99 -12.12 1.39
N ASN A 92 -9.80 -11.55 1.31
CA ASN A 92 -8.99 -11.60 0.09
C ASN A 92 -8.40 -13.00 -0.09
N LYS A 93 -8.43 -13.50 -1.32
CA LYS A 93 -7.80 -14.76 -1.69
C LYS A 93 -6.28 -14.63 -1.66
N SER A 94 -5.56 -15.77 -1.62
CA SER A 94 -4.10 -15.75 -1.52
C SER A 94 -3.42 -14.99 -2.67
N ALA A 95 -3.94 -15.08 -3.88
CA ALA A 95 -3.40 -14.35 -5.03
C ALA A 95 -3.55 -12.83 -4.85
N SER A 96 -4.70 -12.37 -4.35
CA SER A 96 -4.94 -10.96 -4.09
C SER A 96 -4.04 -10.44 -2.96
N ARG A 97 -3.88 -11.23 -1.89
CA ARG A 97 -2.99 -10.86 -0.79
C ARG A 97 -1.53 -10.80 -1.25
N ALA A 98 -1.10 -11.74 -2.09
CA ALA A 98 0.26 -11.74 -2.64
C ALA A 98 0.51 -10.48 -3.47
N ARG A 99 -0.45 -10.09 -4.31
CA ARG A 99 -0.34 -8.87 -5.12
C ARG A 99 -0.24 -7.63 -4.23
N LYS A 100 -1.08 -7.52 -3.21
CA LYS A 100 -1.05 -6.39 -2.26
C LYS A 100 0.25 -6.36 -1.46
N CYS A 101 0.77 -7.52 -1.09
CA CYS A 101 2.08 -7.63 -0.45
C CYS A 101 3.19 -7.09 -1.36
N SER A 102 3.16 -7.48 -2.64
CA SER A 102 4.15 -7.00 -3.62
C SER A 102 4.07 -5.50 -3.84
N SER A 103 2.86 -4.94 -3.92
CA SER A 103 2.68 -3.49 -4.05
C SER A 103 3.26 -2.75 -2.86
N LEU A 104 3.01 -3.25 -1.65
CA LEU A 104 3.51 -2.67 -0.42
C LEU A 104 5.04 -2.70 -0.38
N LYS A 105 5.63 -3.85 -0.67
CA LYS A 105 7.09 -4.01 -0.67
C LYS A 105 7.73 -3.12 -1.74
N GLY A 106 7.13 -3.02 -2.90
CA GLY A 106 7.64 -2.18 -3.99
C GLY A 106 7.65 -0.70 -3.63
N PHE A 107 6.59 -0.23 -2.99
CA PHE A 107 6.51 1.16 -2.54
C PHE A 107 7.60 1.47 -1.51
N PHE A 108 7.74 0.65 -0.48
CA PHE A 108 8.75 0.89 0.56
C PHE A 108 10.17 0.76 0.02
N LYS A 109 10.41 -0.16 -0.90
CA LYS A 109 11.71 -0.27 -1.56
C LYS A 109 12.03 1.02 -2.33
N TYR A 110 11.06 1.58 -3.02
CA TYR A 110 11.26 2.81 -3.77
C TYR A 110 11.60 4.00 -2.87
N ILE A 111 10.83 4.22 -1.80
CA ILE A 111 11.08 5.38 -0.93
C ILE A 111 12.34 5.21 -0.09
N THR A 112 12.79 3.98 0.13
CA THR A 112 14.04 3.70 0.85
C THR A 112 15.25 3.78 -0.07
N ASN A 113 15.23 3.02 -1.17
CA ASN A 113 16.41 2.81 -2.00
C ASN A 113 16.55 3.85 -3.11
N ASN A 114 15.45 4.34 -3.67
CA ASN A 114 15.49 5.32 -4.76
C ASN A 114 15.42 6.76 -4.26
N LYS A 115 14.54 7.02 -3.29
CA LYS A 115 14.30 8.38 -2.80
C LYS A 115 15.05 8.69 -1.52
N HIS A 116 15.60 7.68 -0.84
CA HIS A 116 16.36 7.84 0.41
C HIS A 116 15.58 8.58 1.50
N LEU A 117 14.26 8.37 1.53
CA LEU A 117 13.39 8.98 2.54
C LEU A 117 13.39 8.21 3.86
N LEU A 118 13.76 6.93 3.82
CA LEU A 118 13.89 6.06 4.99
C LEU A 118 15.30 5.52 5.04
N ASP A 119 15.85 5.38 6.26
CA ASP A 119 17.18 4.79 6.45
C ASP A 119 17.18 3.29 6.22
N THR A 120 16.09 2.64 6.62
CA THR A 120 15.91 1.19 6.43
C THR A 120 14.49 0.92 5.93
N ASN A 121 14.34 -0.18 5.20
CA ASN A 121 13.03 -0.60 4.69
C ASN A 121 12.32 -1.42 5.78
N PRO A 122 11.24 -0.90 6.37
CA PRO A 122 10.57 -1.59 7.48
C PRO A 122 9.87 -2.88 7.09
N VAL A 123 9.62 -3.09 5.80
CA VAL A 123 8.91 -4.27 5.32
C VAL A 123 9.77 -5.18 4.45
N GLU A 124 11.11 -4.99 4.49
CA GLU A 124 12.02 -5.79 3.69
C GLU A 124 11.86 -7.29 3.97
N GLN A 125 11.63 -7.64 5.24
CA GLN A 125 11.50 -9.03 5.68
C GLN A 125 10.09 -9.59 5.53
N LEU A 126 9.13 -8.80 5.04
CA LEU A 126 7.76 -9.26 4.89
C LEU A 126 7.69 -10.37 3.84
N GLU A 127 7.15 -11.51 4.24
CA GLU A 127 6.99 -12.64 3.35
C GLU A 127 5.66 -12.57 2.60
N SER A 128 5.72 -12.84 1.30
CA SER A 128 4.50 -12.94 0.49
C SER A 128 3.75 -14.22 0.80
N PRO A 129 2.40 -14.18 0.82
CA PRO A 129 1.61 -15.39 0.96
C PRO A 129 1.95 -16.39 -0.14
N LYS A 130 2.01 -17.66 0.24
CA LYS A 130 2.25 -18.72 -0.74
C LYS A 130 1.02 -18.94 -1.59
N ASN A 131 1.22 -19.09 -2.90
CA ASN A 131 0.16 -19.41 -3.84
C ASN A 131 -0.17 -20.89 -3.69
N LYS A 132 -1.41 -21.18 -3.26
CA LYS A 132 -1.88 -22.56 -3.21
C LYS A 132 -2.29 -22.99 -4.60
N LYS A 133 -1.32 -23.42 -5.40
CA LYS A 133 -1.64 -24.04 -6.67
C LYS A 133 -2.03 -25.48 -6.40
N ALA A 134 -3.07 -25.93 -7.07
CA ALA A 134 -3.39 -27.36 -7.07
C ALA A 134 -2.21 -28.13 -7.64
N LEU A 135 -1.80 -29.15 -6.95
CA LEU A 135 -0.76 -30.04 -7.38
C LEU A 135 -1.29 -31.03 -8.43
#